data_aa11eefa40e72bb85189cc26d5ac4022
#
_entry.id   aa11eefa40e72bb85189cc26d5ac4022
#
_cell.length_a   1.000
_cell.length_b   1.000
_cell.length_c   1.000
_cell.angle_alpha   90.00
_cell.angle_beta   90.00
_cell.angle_gamma   90.00
#
_symmetry.space_group_name_H-M   'P 1'
#
loop_
_entity.id
_entity.type
_entity.pdbx_description
1 polymer ?
#
loop_
_entity_poly.entity_id
_entity_poly.type
_entity_poly.pdbx_seq_one_letter_code
_entity_poly.pdbx_strand_id
1 'polypeptide(L)'
;MRHCPQGIHAFLRAYYHYKSADWKGNVPHPLAAWSAEELAKLPTYYVMRLEQGMAETAAAAMPSAPEIAACQWLTEAELAVYSAEFAAPASKAGSAGIAVRTSGRFEAEQQVFAGRTHRRPFLFIAGKSDWGAFQLPGALEKMQASATSRMRGCHLVEGAGHWVQQEQPAAVIDLLAKFLS
;
A
#
# COMPACT_ATOMS: atom_id res chain seq x y z
N MET A 1 -8.62 -8.77 -11.72
CA MET A 1 -7.43 -9.50 -12.17
C MET A 1 -7.72 -10.67 -13.15
N ARG A 2 -8.94 -11.19 -13.26
CA ARG A 2 -9.24 -12.28 -14.22
C ARG A 2 -9.09 -11.89 -15.71
N HIS A 3 -9.17 -10.61 -16.02
CA HIS A 3 -8.93 -10.06 -17.36
C HIS A 3 -7.79 -9.05 -17.25
N CYS A 4 -6.58 -9.51 -17.47
CA CYS A 4 -5.37 -8.70 -17.52
C CYS A 4 -4.74 -8.89 -18.91
N PRO A 5 -5.07 -8.00 -19.88
CA PRO A 5 -4.63 -8.16 -21.28
C PRO A 5 -3.11 -8.26 -21.43
N GLN A 6 -2.36 -7.54 -20.57
CA GLN A 6 -0.90 -7.54 -20.57
C GLN A 6 -0.29 -8.78 -19.89
N GLY A 7 -1.11 -9.67 -19.33
CA GLY A 7 -0.66 -10.79 -18.50
C GLY A 7 -0.35 -10.39 -17.04
N ILE A 8 -0.45 -11.37 -16.14
CA ILE A 8 -0.31 -11.14 -14.69
C ILE A 8 1.10 -10.63 -14.36
N HIS A 9 2.13 -11.16 -14.97
CA HIS A 9 3.51 -10.77 -14.69
C HIS A 9 3.76 -9.28 -15.00
N ALA A 10 3.41 -8.83 -16.21
CA ALA A 10 3.53 -7.43 -16.60
C ALA A 10 2.65 -6.51 -15.75
N PHE A 11 1.43 -6.94 -15.42
CA PHE A 11 0.56 -6.21 -14.50
C PHE A 11 1.20 -6.02 -13.13
N LEU A 12 1.73 -7.08 -12.53
CA LEU A 12 2.36 -7.01 -11.21
C LEU A 12 3.63 -6.15 -11.25
N ARG A 13 4.48 -6.27 -12.29
CA ARG A 13 5.65 -5.39 -12.46
C ARG A 13 5.25 -3.92 -12.42
N ALA A 14 4.25 -3.54 -13.21
CA ALA A 14 3.75 -2.16 -13.26
C ALA A 14 3.12 -1.73 -11.93
N TYR A 15 2.29 -2.58 -11.32
CA TYR A 15 1.58 -2.27 -10.09
C TYR A 15 2.52 -2.11 -8.89
N TYR A 16 3.52 -2.99 -8.77
CA TYR A 16 4.54 -2.89 -7.71
C TYR A 16 5.37 -1.61 -7.88
N HIS A 17 5.86 -1.35 -9.10
CA HIS A 17 6.57 -0.10 -9.39
C HIS A 17 5.74 1.13 -9.09
N TYR A 18 4.48 1.17 -9.55
CA TYR A 18 3.60 2.32 -9.40
C TYR A 18 3.37 2.72 -7.94
N LYS A 19 3.40 1.76 -7.00
CA LYS A 19 3.22 2.01 -5.58
C LYS A 19 4.52 2.11 -4.79
N SER A 20 5.67 1.93 -5.41
CA SER A 20 6.98 2.01 -4.78
C SER A 20 7.53 3.44 -4.73
N ALA A 21 8.65 3.63 -4.04
CA ALA A 21 9.41 4.88 -4.07
C ALA A 21 10.14 5.10 -5.40
N ASP A 22 10.28 4.07 -6.23
CA ASP A 22 10.92 4.19 -7.55
C ASP A 22 10.06 5.01 -8.52
N TRP A 23 8.74 4.94 -8.39
CA TRP A 23 7.85 5.79 -9.18
C TRP A 23 7.87 7.22 -8.63
N LYS A 24 8.41 8.15 -9.41
CA LYS A 24 8.68 9.53 -8.98
C LYS A 24 7.41 10.38 -8.72
N GLY A 25 6.24 9.90 -9.13
CA GLY A 25 4.96 10.52 -8.80
C GLY A 25 4.47 10.26 -7.37
N ASN A 26 5.12 9.37 -6.61
CA ASN A 26 4.79 9.12 -5.21
C ASN A 26 5.41 10.19 -4.29
N VAL A 27 4.77 11.36 -4.26
CA VAL A 27 5.11 12.49 -3.39
C VAL A 27 3.93 12.76 -2.44
N PRO A 28 3.67 11.85 -1.48
CA PRO A 28 2.51 11.96 -0.62
C PRO A 28 2.60 13.12 0.36
N HIS A 29 1.45 13.67 0.67
CA HIS A 29 1.26 14.73 1.66
C HIS A 29 -0.11 14.56 2.32
N PRO A 30 -0.34 15.10 3.53
CA PRO A 30 -1.64 15.07 4.16
C PRO A 30 -2.70 15.74 3.28
N LEU A 31 -3.84 15.09 3.08
CA LEU A 31 -4.99 15.71 2.45
C LEU A 31 -5.67 16.67 3.45
N ALA A 32 -6.12 17.81 2.98
CA ALA A 32 -6.74 18.84 3.82
C ALA A 32 -8.16 18.43 4.27
N ALA A 33 -8.89 17.69 3.44
CA ALA A 33 -10.27 17.29 3.71
C ALA A 33 -10.63 16.01 2.95
N TRP A 34 -11.72 15.39 3.36
CA TRP A 34 -12.36 14.31 2.61
C TRP A 34 -13.32 14.91 1.56
N SER A 35 -12.75 15.54 0.53
CA SER A 35 -13.49 16.17 -0.57
C SER A 35 -13.03 15.63 -1.92
N ALA A 36 -13.83 15.83 -2.96
CA ALA A 36 -13.51 15.38 -4.31
C ALA A 36 -12.21 16.00 -4.84
N GLU A 37 -11.98 17.30 -4.54
CA GLU A 37 -10.80 18.05 -4.94
C GLU A 37 -9.52 17.49 -4.28
N GLU A 38 -9.60 17.15 -3.01
CA GLU A 38 -8.47 16.56 -2.29
C GLU A 38 -8.21 15.13 -2.71
N LEU A 39 -9.28 14.32 -2.88
CA LEU A 39 -9.16 12.95 -3.35
C LEU A 39 -8.61 12.85 -4.77
N ALA A 40 -8.86 13.84 -5.62
CA ALA A 40 -8.31 13.92 -6.98
C ALA A 40 -6.77 14.10 -7.00
N LYS A 41 -6.14 14.46 -5.89
CA LYS A 41 -4.67 14.53 -5.75
C LYS A 41 -4.03 13.16 -5.56
N LEU A 42 -4.81 12.16 -5.15
CA LEU A 42 -4.32 10.80 -4.99
C LEU A 42 -3.95 10.18 -6.34
N PRO A 43 -2.91 9.35 -6.39
CA PRO A 43 -2.58 8.59 -7.59
C PRO A 43 -3.77 7.74 -8.06
N THR A 44 -3.83 7.47 -9.37
CA THR A 44 -4.96 6.73 -9.95
C THR A 44 -5.03 5.26 -9.52
N TYR A 45 -4.02 4.72 -8.86
CA TYR A 45 -4.12 3.42 -8.20
C TYR A 45 -4.98 3.45 -6.91
N TYR A 46 -5.32 4.63 -6.37
CA TYR A 46 -6.32 4.82 -5.30
C TYR A 46 -7.64 5.36 -5.85
N VAL A 47 -7.59 6.35 -6.72
CA VAL A 47 -8.79 6.96 -7.31
C VAL A 47 -8.70 6.79 -8.82
N MET A 48 -9.18 5.64 -9.31
CA MET A 48 -9.17 5.31 -10.74
C MET A 48 -10.12 6.21 -11.55
N ARG A 49 -9.79 6.42 -12.80
CA ARG A 49 -10.72 7.01 -13.77
C ARG A 49 -11.87 6.03 -14.03
N LEU A 50 -13.07 6.56 -14.23
CA LEU A 50 -14.27 5.72 -14.41
C LEU A 50 -14.21 4.83 -15.66
N GLU A 51 -13.52 5.28 -16.68
CA GLU A 51 -13.35 4.59 -17.96
C GLU A 51 -12.22 3.54 -17.97
N GLN A 52 -11.45 3.43 -16.89
CA GLN A 52 -10.29 2.55 -16.78
C GLN A 52 -10.42 1.56 -15.64
N GLY A 53 -9.99 0.33 -15.88
CA GLY A 53 -9.77 -0.64 -14.82
C GLY A 53 -8.34 -0.57 -14.26
N MET A 54 -8.08 -1.37 -13.22
CA MET A 54 -6.75 -1.41 -12.58
C MET A 54 -5.66 -1.91 -13.55
N ALA A 55 -6.00 -2.75 -14.52
CA ALA A 55 -5.03 -3.26 -15.48
C ALA A 55 -4.49 -2.14 -16.39
N GLU A 56 -5.39 -1.33 -16.94
CA GLU A 56 -5.04 -0.19 -17.77
C GLU A 56 -4.33 0.90 -16.95
N THR A 57 -4.84 1.17 -15.76
CA THR A 57 -4.24 2.14 -14.83
C THR A 57 -2.79 1.78 -14.48
N ALA A 58 -2.52 0.52 -14.15
CA ALA A 58 -1.18 0.06 -13.83
C ALA A 58 -0.27 0.05 -15.07
N ALA A 59 -0.79 -0.34 -16.24
CA ALA A 59 -0.01 -0.39 -17.47
C ALA A 59 0.61 0.96 -17.86
N ALA A 60 -0.09 2.06 -17.56
CA ALA A 60 0.42 3.42 -17.81
C ALA A 60 1.66 3.77 -16.97
N ALA A 61 1.89 3.06 -15.86
CA ALA A 61 3.04 3.24 -14.97
C ALA A 61 4.08 2.10 -15.10
N MET A 62 4.11 1.40 -16.26
CA MET A 62 5.11 0.37 -16.50
C MET A 62 6.51 0.98 -16.47
N PRO A 63 7.43 0.48 -15.63
CA PRO A 63 8.81 0.93 -15.64
C PRO A 63 9.52 0.58 -16.95
N SER A 64 10.46 1.41 -17.32
CA SER A 64 11.33 1.15 -18.48
C SER A 64 12.28 -0.03 -18.20
N ALA A 65 12.86 -0.60 -19.25
CA ALA A 65 13.82 -1.69 -19.10
C ALA A 65 15.04 -1.33 -18.21
N PRO A 66 15.63 -0.11 -18.28
CA PRO A 66 16.66 0.30 -17.33
C PRO A 66 16.17 0.38 -15.88
N GLU A 67 14.96 0.85 -15.62
CA GLU A 67 14.37 0.90 -14.27
C GLU A 67 14.12 -0.51 -13.72
N ILE A 68 13.65 -1.44 -14.55
CA ILE A 68 13.49 -2.85 -14.16
C ILE A 68 14.86 -3.44 -13.79
N ALA A 69 15.87 -3.22 -14.60
CA ALA A 69 17.23 -3.73 -14.35
C ALA A 69 17.86 -3.13 -13.09
N ALA A 70 17.52 -1.89 -12.73
CA ALA A 70 18.01 -1.21 -11.54
C ALA A 70 17.24 -1.60 -10.26
N CYS A 71 16.06 -2.18 -10.38
CA CYS A 71 15.21 -2.55 -9.25
C CYS A 71 15.79 -3.76 -8.50
N GLN A 72 16.33 -3.52 -7.30
CA GLN A 72 16.99 -4.57 -6.50
C GLN A 72 16.06 -5.22 -5.47
N TRP A 73 14.97 -4.56 -5.11
CA TRP A 73 14.04 -5.05 -4.09
C TRP A 73 12.95 -5.98 -4.65
N LEU A 74 12.83 -6.09 -5.98
CA LEU A 74 11.90 -6.99 -6.68
C LEU A 74 12.54 -7.44 -8.00
N THR A 75 13.34 -8.46 -7.93
CA THR A 75 13.98 -9.10 -9.10
C THR A 75 12.95 -9.80 -9.97
N GLU A 76 13.32 -10.11 -11.23
CA GLU A 76 12.45 -10.89 -12.13
C GLU A 76 12.14 -12.30 -11.57
N ALA A 77 13.08 -12.92 -10.86
CA ALA A 77 12.87 -14.23 -10.24
C ALA A 77 11.85 -14.16 -9.10
N GLU A 78 11.92 -13.14 -8.25
CA GLU A 78 10.94 -12.91 -7.18
C GLU A 78 9.57 -12.57 -7.75
N LEU A 79 9.51 -11.70 -8.76
CA LEU A 79 8.25 -11.36 -9.42
C LEU A 79 7.60 -12.58 -10.09
N ALA A 80 8.38 -13.52 -10.62
CA ALA A 80 7.87 -14.75 -11.20
C ALA A 80 7.14 -15.61 -10.15
N VAL A 81 7.64 -15.66 -8.91
CA VAL A 81 6.96 -16.34 -7.80
C VAL A 81 5.58 -15.70 -7.54
N TYR A 82 5.54 -14.37 -7.39
CA TYR A 82 4.26 -13.66 -7.22
C TYR A 82 3.31 -13.93 -8.40
N SER A 83 3.83 -13.90 -9.62
CA SER A 83 3.00 -14.11 -10.82
C SER A 83 2.37 -15.51 -10.83
N ALA A 84 3.12 -16.53 -10.44
CA ALA A 84 2.62 -17.90 -10.34
C ALA A 84 1.52 -18.02 -9.27
N GLU A 85 1.74 -17.45 -8.09
CA GLU A 85 0.77 -17.46 -6.99
C GLU A 85 -0.53 -16.71 -7.34
N PHE A 86 -0.41 -15.53 -7.96
CA PHE A 86 -1.59 -14.77 -8.39
C PHE A 86 -2.34 -15.41 -9.57
N ALA A 87 -1.67 -16.24 -10.39
CA ALA A 87 -2.32 -17.01 -11.43
C ALA A 87 -3.12 -18.21 -10.89
N ALA A 88 -2.81 -18.69 -9.69
CA ALA A 88 -3.47 -19.83 -9.08
C ALA A 88 -4.96 -19.54 -8.77
N PRO A 89 -5.86 -20.54 -8.90
CA PRO A 89 -7.30 -20.35 -8.66
C PRO A 89 -7.67 -19.87 -7.25
N ALA A 90 -6.80 -20.12 -6.26
CA ALA A 90 -7.01 -19.75 -4.85
C ALA A 90 -6.73 -18.25 -4.54
N SER A 91 -6.20 -17.47 -5.47
CA SER A 91 -5.81 -16.06 -5.26
C SER A 91 -6.97 -15.09 -4.97
N LYS A 92 -8.20 -15.58 -4.91
CA LYS A 92 -9.41 -14.75 -4.65
C LYS A 92 -9.50 -14.20 -3.22
N ALA A 93 -8.80 -14.81 -2.26
CA ALA A 93 -8.92 -14.43 -0.85
C ALA A 93 -8.41 -13.01 -0.55
N GLY A 94 -7.37 -12.56 -1.25
CA GLY A 94 -6.78 -11.22 -1.04
C GLY A 94 -7.73 -10.06 -1.37
N SER A 95 -8.65 -10.24 -2.31
CA SER A 95 -9.63 -9.19 -2.67
C SER A 95 -10.85 -9.14 -1.74
N ALA A 96 -11.09 -10.19 -0.96
CA ALA A 96 -12.25 -10.26 -0.06
C ALA A 96 -12.17 -9.23 1.07
N GLY A 97 -10.99 -9.03 1.67
CA GLY A 97 -10.80 -8.05 2.74
C GLY A 97 -11.07 -6.60 2.30
N ILE A 98 -10.64 -6.22 1.10
CA ILE A 98 -10.93 -4.91 0.52
C ILE A 98 -12.43 -4.77 0.25
N ALA A 99 -13.07 -5.79 -0.34
CA ALA A 99 -14.50 -5.79 -0.62
C ALA A 99 -15.35 -5.65 0.65
N VAL A 100 -14.98 -6.31 1.75
CA VAL A 100 -15.65 -6.16 3.06
C VAL A 100 -15.57 -4.70 3.53
N ARG A 101 -14.39 -4.09 3.48
CA ARG A 101 -14.17 -2.72 3.96
C ARG A 101 -14.89 -1.67 3.13
N THR A 102 -14.95 -1.84 1.80
CA THR A 102 -15.50 -0.84 0.87
C THR A 102 -16.98 -1.02 0.57
N SER A 103 -17.56 -2.18 0.86
CA SER A 103 -18.96 -2.48 0.54
C SER A 103 -19.99 -1.86 1.50
N GLY A 104 -19.57 -1.42 2.69
CA GLY A 104 -20.47 -0.99 3.77
C GLY A 104 -21.32 -2.10 4.39
N ARG A 105 -21.30 -3.32 3.83
CA ARG A 105 -22.22 -4.42 4.24
C ARG A 105 -21.97 -4.94 5.65
N PHE A 106 -20.76 -4.74 6.18
CA PHE A 106 -20.34 -5.24 7.49
C PHE A 106 -20.00 -4.11 8.46
N GLU A 107 -20.55 -2.93 8.22
CA GLU A 107 -20.24 -1.75 9.03
C GLU A 107 -20.70 -1.92 10.49
N ALA A 108 -21.88 -2.53 10.70
CA ALA A 108 -22.41 -2.81 12.03
C ALA A 108 -21.50 -3.75 12.84
N GLU A 109 -20.98 -4.81 12.21
CA GLU A 109 -20.06 -5.74 12.85
C GLU A 109 -18.71 -5.09 13.16
N GLN A 110 -18.23 -4.19 12.31
CA GLN A 110 -17.01 -3.42 12.57
C GLN A 110 -17.17 -2.45 13.74
N GLN A 111 -18.37 -1.91 13.97
CA GLN A 111 -18.68 -1.01 15.08
C GLN A 111 -18.47 -1.65 16.47
N VAL A 112 -18.48 -2.96 16.58
CA VAL A 112 -18.18 -3.69 17.85
C VAL A 112 -16.82 -3.31 18.43
N PHE A 113 -15.87 -2.90 17.59
CA PHE A 113 -14.53 -2.48 17.99
C PHE A 113 -14.33 -0.95 18.04
N ALA A 114 -15.38 -0.19 17.69
CA ALA A 114 -15.30 1.27 17.66
C ALA A 114 -14.96 1.84 19.04
N GLY A 115 -14.06 2.82 19.07
CA GLY A 115 -13.63 3.48 20.32
C GLY A 115 -12.71 2.64 21.21
N ARG A 116 -12.37 1.42 20.85
CA ARG A 116 -11.42 0.61 21.63
C ARG A 116 -10.00 1.09 21.38
N THR A 117 -9.27 1.32 22.49
CA THR A 117 -7.84 1.65 22.46
C THR A 117 -7.02 0.37 22.59
N HIS A 118 -6.05 0.20 21.74
CA HIS A 118 -5.11 -0.92 21.79
C HIS A 118 -4.16 -0.76 22.99
N ARG A 119 -4.05 -1.80 23.85
CA ARG A 119 -3.29 -1.74 25.12
C ARG A 119 -1.92 -2.43 25.07
N ARG A 120 -1.60 -3.11 23.98
CA ARG A 120 -0.27 -3.72 23.80
C ARG A 120 0.70 -2.69 23.23
N PRO A 121 2.02 -2.90 23.40
CA PRO A 121 3.00 -2.10 22.67
C PRO A 121 2.68 -2.11 21.18
N PHE A 122 2.80 -0.95 20.54
CA PHE A 122 2.44 -0.76 19.15
C PHE A 122 3.53 0.02 18.41
N LEU A 123 3.92 -0.46 17.27
CA LEU A 123 4.84 0.18 16.36
C LEU A 123 4.17 0.33 14.99
N PHE A 124 4.23 1.51 14.42
CA PHE A 124 3.79 1.76 13.04
C PHE A 124 5.01 2.00 12.15
N ILE A 125 5.07 1.30 11.03
CA ILE A 125 6.12 1.47 10.02
C ILE A 125 5.45 1.57 8.65
N ALA A 126 5.77 2.60 7.89
CA ALA A 126 5.33 2.78 6.50
C ALA A 126 6.47 3.41 5.69
N GLY A 127 6.40 3.33 4.37
CA GLY A 127 7.29 4.08 3.50
C GLY A 127 6.93 5.56 3.47
N LYS A 128 7.93 6.43 3.40
CA LYS A 128 7.70 7.87 3.31
C LYS A 128 7.03 8.27 1.99
N SER A 129 7.23 7.48 0.94
CA SER A 129 6.59 7.66 -0.37
C SER A 129 5.27 6.88 -0.50
N ASP A 130 4.70 6.36 0.60
CA ASP A 130 3.42 5.66 0.58
C ASP A 130 2.25 6.60 0.84
N TRP A 131 1.42 6.82 -0.17
CA TRP A 131 0.16 7.53 -0.02
C TRP A 131 -0.81 6.86 0.98
N GLY A 132 -0.61 5.57 1.28
CA GLY A 132 -1.41 4.84 2.26
C GLY A 132 -1.41 5.48 3.64
N ALA A 133 -0.32 6.13 4.03
CA ALA A 133 -0.21 6.84 5.29
C ALA A 133 -1.03 8.16 5.32
N PHE A 134 -1.34 8.73 4.15
CA PHE A 134 -1.92 10.08 4.02
C PHE A 134 -3.29 10.11 3.32
N GLN A 135 -3.76 8.99 2.80
CA GLN A 135 -5.01 8.93 2.01
C GLN A 135 -6.27 9.29 2.80
N LEU A 136 -6.23 9.24 4.12
CA LEU A 136 -7.34 9.64 4.99
C LEU A 136 -6.90 10.82 5.86
N PRO A 137 -7.51 12.00 5.68
CA PRO A 137 -7.12 13.20 6.42
C PRO A 137 -7.11 13.01 7.93
N GLY A 138 -6.00 13.35 8.57
CA GLY A 138 -5.84 13.28 10.02
C GLY A 138 -5.76 11.86 10.61
N ALA A 139 -5.83 10.79 9.80
CA ALA A 139 -5.84 9.43 10.32
C ALA A 139 -4.51 9.00 10.93
N LEU A 140 -3.38 9.43 10.37
CA LEU A 140 -2.06 9.12 10.90
C LEU A 140 -1.85 9.78 12.27
N GLU A 141 -2.21 11.03 12.39
CA GLU A 141 -2.14 11.81 13.63
C GLU A 141 -3.08 11.24 14.70
N LYS A 142 -4.31 10.91 14.30
CA LYS A 142 -5.29 10.28 15.19
C LYS A 142 -4.83 8.91 15.68
N MET A 143 -4.23 8.11 14.79
CA MET A 143 -3.67 6.82 15.17
C MET A 143 -2.58 6.99 16.23
N GLN A 144 -1.66 7.93 16.04
CA GLN A 144 -0.58 8.22 16.99
C GLN A 144 -1.12 8.73 18.34
N ALA A 145 -2.16 9.56 18.32
CA ALA A 145 -2.69 10.19 19.52
C ALA A 145 -3.61 9.28 20.35
N SER A 146 -4.38 8.38 19.72
CA SER A 146 -5.51 7.75 20.42
C SER A 146 -5.75 6.27 20.12
N ALA A 147 -5.18 5.70 19.04
CA ALA A 147 -5.46 4.31 18.69
C ALA A 147 -4.79 3.31 19.65
N THR A 148 -3.74 3.71 20.31
CA THR A 148 -3.04 2.88 21.31
C THR A 148 -2.57 3.69 22.51
N SER A 149 -2.66 3.08 23.70
CA SER A 149 -2.11 3.67 24.93
C SER A 149 -0.60 3.42 25.10
N ARG A 150 0.01 2.62 24.24
CA ARG A 150 1.42 2.21 24.33
C ARG A 150 2.13 2.30 22.98
N MET A 151 2.00 3.45 22.30
CA MET A 151 2.76 3.75 21.08
C MET A 151 4.26 3.76 21.40
N ARG A 152 5.04 2.96 20.68
CA ARG A 152 6.50 2.84 20.79
C ARG A 152 7.24 3.55 19.66
N GLY A 153 6.54 3.84 18.58
CA GLY A 153 7.09 4.57 17.46
C GLY A 153 6.13 4.64 16.27
N CYS A 154 6.31 5.68 15.48
CA CYS A 154 5.68 5.87 14.19
C CYS A 154 6.77 6.29 13.21
N HIS A 155 7.13 5.40 12.28
CA HIS A 155 8.27 5.58 11.40
C HIS A 155 7.83 5.61 9.93
N LEU A 156 8.19 6.70 9.25
CA LEU A 156 8.09 6.83 7.81
C LEU A 156 9.50 6.64 7.22
N VAL A 157 9.73 5.50 6.59
CA VAL A 157 11.05 5.07 6.12
C VAL A 157 11.37 5.74 4.79
N GLU A 158 12.51 6.43 4.73
CA GLU A 158 13.02 7.06 3.50
C GLU A 158 13.34 5.99 2.44
N GLY A 159 13.12 6.34 1.17
CA GLY A 159 13.41 5.46 0.04
C GLY A 159 12.48 4.25 -0.04
N ALA A 160 11.34 4.28 0.63
CA ALA A 160 10.31 3.27 0.54
C ALA A 160 8.94 3.88 0.25
N GLY A 161 8.18 3.18 -0.58
CA GLY A 161 6.76 3.40 -0.83
C GLY A 161 5.89 2.38 -0.08
N HIS A 162 4.92 1.83 -0.78
CA HIS A 162 3.95 0.90 -0.20
C HIS A 162 4.54 -0.45 0.26
N TRP A 163 5.65 -0.85 -0.32
CA TRP A 163 6.29 -2.15 -0.09
C TRP A 163 7.47 -2.01 0.87
N VAL A 164 7.31 -1.24 1.96
CA VAL A 164 8.39 -0.80 2.84
C VAL A 164 9.30 -1.93 3.32
N GLN A 165 8.75 -3.12 3.61
CA GLN A 165 9.53 -4.28 4.06
C GLN A 165 10.38 -4.92 2.95
N GLN A 166 10.03 -4.67 1.68
CA GLN A 166 10.77 -5.16 0.52
C GLN A 166 11.73 -4.09 -0.01
N GLU A 167 11.30 -2.84 -0.06
CA GLU A 167 12.10 -1.71 -0.53
C GLU A 167 13.22 -1.35 0.44
N GLN A 168 12.99 -1.45 1.77
CA GLN A 168 13.95 -1.10 2.80
C GLN A 168 14.00 -2.15 3.94
N PRO A 169 14.37 -3.41 3.63
CA PRO A 169 14.34 -4.51 4.60
C PRO A 169 15.23 -4.29 5.80
N ALA A 170 16.43 -3.74 5.63
CA ALA A 170 17.36 -3.47 6.72
C ALA A 170 16.76 -2.49 7.75
N ALA A 171 16.20 -1.38 7.28
CA ALA A 171 15.57 -0.38 8.15
C ALA A 171 14.37 -0.97 8.91
N VAL A 172 13.55 -1.79 8.25
CA VAL A 172 12.39 -2.45 8.89
C VAL A 172 12.86 -3.45 9.94
N ILE A 173 13.88 -4.27 9.64
CA ILE A 173 14.45 -5.25 10.59
C ILE A 173 15.01 -4.53 11.83
N ASP A 174 15.76 -3.46 11.65
CA ASP A 174 16.34 -2.68 12.74
C ASP A 174 15.26 -2.08 13.66
N LEU A 175 14.19 -1.55 13.09
CA LEU A 175 13.06 -1.01 13.84
C LEU A 175 12.32 -2.10 14.62
N LEU A 176 12.11 -3.27 14.00
CA LEU A 176 11.48 -4.42 14.65
C LEU A 176 12.36 -4.99 15.77
N ALA A 177 13.66 -5.13 15.55
CA ALA A 177 14.59 -5.62 16.57
C ALA A 177 14.60 -4.71 17.81
N LYS A 178 14.64 -3.39 17.62
CA LYS A 178 14.55 -2.39 18.70
C LYS A 178 13.19 -2.40 19.41
N PHE A 179 12.13 -2.72 18.69
CA PHE A 179 10.79 -2.80 19.28
C PHE A 179 10.60 -4.05 20.14
N LEU A 180 11.27 -5.16 19.80
CA LEU A 180 11.16 -6.45 20.48
C LEU A 180 12.15 -6.62 21.64
N SER A 181 13.20 -5.79 21.69
CA SER A 181 14.15 -5.74 22.82
C SER A 181 13.58 -4.95 24.00
#